data_5c708ff80d4841cd4b06b58e94b04a11
#
_entry.id   5c708ff80d4841cd4b06b58e94b04a11
#
_cell.length_a   1.000
_cell.length_b   1.000
_cell.length_c   1.000
_cell.angle_alpha   90.00
_cell.angle_beta   90.00
_cell.angle_gamma   90.00
#
_symmetry.space_group_name_H-M   'P 1'
#
loop_
_entity.id
_entity.type
_entity.pdbx_description
1 polymer ?
#
loop_
_entity_poly.entity_id
_entity_poly.type
_entity_poly.pdbx_seq_one_letter_code
_entity_poly.pdbx_strand_id
1 'polypeptide(L)'
;MLFLCLSTVFFIPSLSAEEPSEPIPLHILAVNDFHGQISPGQKINGTPVGSIPVLGAYLSNATETYGVNNTIIALPGDLTGASPAESNLLLDEPAILFFNRFVTGDWKKTDSTQSGGRVIATLGNHEFDRNVSELLRLINGGNGDTNITHLVDPYPGALWPVIAANVYWNGTENLVFAPYVIEHVNGIPVAFIGAVTQVTSEISEPEKVASVVFTDEADAINAQVQALQKEGIHAFVVLLHEGGTQTPYDGPTRETGDLSGRVASIVIRLDEDVDVVLSGHTHAFTNQFLPNAGGKPTLVTQAYSYSSAYADVSLALDTQSRDVVNSSATIITTYADQGPGQIPDTNAQELLDAVNTTVAPFTSQVIATTDIPLTRTPDENGEALLYNIVTDAFRWYMKTDMSILNIGSLRADIDAGEITTGEAYSVMPFHDQINIVQMTGQQILDLLNQQWTRTVKPDHLLQISGFTYSYDESREPQDRVIHITFEGKDLDMNKKYTVATTDFLISGGDGYTVMKEGDVIAYGALDVDEFIEYLKSIPSPIHQKTGGRIIRVGNQSEDAMTAG
;
A
#
# COMPACT_ATOMS: atom_id res chain seq x y z
N MET A 1 70.28 -22.41 -64.60
CA MET A 1 69.34 -23.07 -63.75
C MET A 1 68.93 -22.07 -62.64
N LEU A 2 67.87 -21.32 -62.86
CA LEU A 2 67.43 -20.26 -61.97
C LEU A 2 66.28 -20.83 -61.07
N PHE A 3 66.48 -20.89 -59.74
CA PHE A 3 65.44 -21.29 -58.79
C PHE A 3 64.63 -20.05 -58.38
N LEU A 4 63.33 -20.06 -58.72
CA LEU A 4 62.37 -19.08 -58.30
C LEU A 4 61.76 -19.57 -56.94
N CYS A 5 62.09 -18.88 -55.83
CA CYS A 5 61.42 -19.10 -54.57
C CYS A 5 60.12 -18.32 -54.59
N LEU A 6 58.97 -19.03 -54.63
CA LEU A 6 57.64 -18.46 -54.36
C LEU A 6 57.42 -18.36 -52.84
N SER A 7 57.40 -17.15 -52.30
CA SER A 7 57.00 -16.89 -50.91
C SER A 7 55.45 -16.76 -50.82
N THR A 8 54.79 -17.75 -50.24
CA THR A 8 53.37 -17.70 -49.95
C THR A 8 53.17 -16.89 -48.67
N VAL A 9 52.62 -15.69 -48.78
CA VAL A 9 52.20 -14.86 -47.64
C VAL A 9 50.81 -15.36 -47.17
N PHE A 10 50.77 -15.99 -46.00
CA PHE A 10 49.54 -16.29 -45.34
C PHE A 10 48.99 -15.01 -44.70
N PHE A 11 47.89 -14.48 -45.25
CA PHE A 11 47.05 -13.46 -44.54
C PHE A 11 46.27 -14.18 -43.44
N ILE A 12 46.64 -13.98 -42.18
CA ILE A 12 45.83 -14.30 -41.03
C ILE A 12 44.90 -13.09 -40.86
N PRO A 13 43.56 -13.24 -41.00
CA PRO A 13 42.65 -12.14 -40.64
C PRO A 13 42.81 -11.90 -39.15
N SER A 14 43.20 -10.69 -38.78
CA SER A 14 43.11 -10.23 -37.40
C SER A 14 41.63 -10.22 -37.02
N LEU A 15 41.18 -11.12 -36.12
CA LEU A 15 39.93 -10.90 -35.40
C LEU A 15 40.12 -9.58 -34.62
N SER A 16 39.50 -8.52 -35.12
CA SER A 16 39.27 -7.35 -34.27
C SER A 16 38.36 -7.82 -33.14
N ALA A 17 38.86 -7.85 -31.92
CA ALA A 17 37.98 -7.91 -30.77
C ALA A 17 37.02 -6.69 -30.88
N GLU A 18 35.72 -6.93 -30.99
CA GLU A 18 34.73 -5.86 -30.84
C GLU A 18 35.03 -5.21 -29.50
N GLU A 19 35.21 -3.90 -29.48
CA GLU A 19 35.28 -3.17 -28.23
C GLU A 19 33.94 -3.40 -27.48
N PRO A 20 33.97 -3.64 -26.17
CA PRO A 20 32.75 -3.82 -25.40
C PRO A 20 31.86 -2.58 -25.62
N SER A 21 30.64 -2.79 -26.11
CA SER A 21 29.68 -1.71 -26.27
C SER A 21 29.30 -1.16 -24.90
N GLU A 22 29.11 0.16 -24.79
CA GLU A 22 28.64 0.75 -23.54
C GLU A 22 27.26 0.17 -23.18
N PRO A 23 27.03 -0.15 -21.88
CA PRO A 23 25.72 -0.63 -21.43
C PRO A 23 24.60 0.38 -21.72
N ILE A 24 23.41 -0.12 -22.02
CA ILE A 24 22.23 0.70 -22.29
C ILE A 24 21.59 1.08 -20.96
N PRO A 25 21.40 2.38 -20.68
CA PRO A 25 20.74 2.81 -19.47
C PRO A 25 19.21 2.58 -19.55
N LEU A 26 18.63 2.10 -18.46
CA LEU A 26 17.19 2.07 -18.22
C LEU A 26 16.92 2.69 -16.86
N HIS A 27 15.99 3.64 -16.79
CA HIS A 27 15.51 4.24 -15.56
C HIS A 27 14.08 3.77 -15.26
N ILE A 28 13.83 3.35 -14.02
CA ILE A 28 12.51 2.96 -13.55
C ILE A 28 12.12 3.90 -12.43
N LEU A 29 11.03 4.65 -12.64
CA LEU A 29 10.46 5.55 -11.64
C LEU A 29 9.36 4.79 -10.90
N ALA A 30 9.68 4.24 -9.73
CA ALA A 30 8.74 3.40 -8.99
C ALA A 30 7.95 4.23 -7.97
N VAL A 31 6.62 4.27 -8.14
CA VAL A 31 5.66 4.93 -7.23
C VAL A 31 4.79 3.87 -6.59
N ASN A 32 5.03 3.55 -5.34
CA ASN A 32 4.28 2.56 -4.56
C ASN A 32 3.28 3.22 -3.63
N ASP A 33 2.25 2.48 -3.23
CA ASP A 33 1.28 2.86 -2.18
C ASP A 33 0.73 4.28 -2.39
N PHE A 34 0.26 4.56 -3.61
CA PHE A 34 -0.24 5.87 -3.98
C PHE A 34 -1.60 6.15 -3.32
N HIS A 35 -2.47 5.13 -3.18
CA HIS A 35 -3.77 5.19 -2.50
C HIS A 35 -4.64 6.37 -2.94
N GLY A 36 -4.74 6.61 -4.23
CA GLY A 36 -5.55 7.72 -4.73
C GLY A 36 -5.17 9.10 -4.16
N GLN A 37 -3.96 9.28 -3.63
CA GLN A 37 -3.51 10.53 -3.03
C GLN A 37 -3.22 11.58 -4.11
N ILE A 38 -4.27 12.17 -4.63
CA ILE A 38 -4.23 13.18 -5.70
C ILE A 38 -4.06 14.59 -5.17
N SER A 39 -4.60 14.86 -3.97
CA SER A 39 -4.62 16.20 -3.34
C SER A 39 -3.37 16.50 -2.54
N PRO A 40 -3.01 17.79 -2.36
CA PRO A 40 -1.97 18.20 -1.41
C PRO A 40 -2.44 17.97 0.04
N GLY A 41 -1.48 17.95 0.97
CA GLY A 41 -1.78 17.80 2.41
C GLY A 41 -0.69 17.03 3.14
N GLN A 42 0.05 16.18 2.44
CA GLN A 42 1.16 15.42 3.03
C GLN A 42 2.33 16.36 3.38
N LYS A 43 3.02 16.04 4.49
CA LYS A 43 4.20 16.80 4.95
C LYS A 43 5.28 15.84 5.45
N ILE A 44 6.53 16.15 5.13
CA ILE A 44 7.71 15.52 5.74
C ILE A 44 8.46 16.59 6.52
N ASN A 45 8.62 16.41 7.82
CA ASN A 45 9.25 17.39 8.72
C ASN A 45 8.67 18.81 8.58
N GLY A 46 7.35 18.91 8.36
CA GLY A 46 6.65 20.17 8.18
C GLY A 46 6.71 20.77 6.77
N THR A 47 7.49 20.20 5.86
CA THR A 47 7.59 20.63 4.46
C THR A 47 6.53 19.92 3.61
N PRO A 48 5.74 20.65 2.79
CA PRO A 48 4.73 20.05 1.92
C PRO A 48 5.35 19.12 0.87
N VAL A 49 4.75 17.95 0.69
CA VAL A 49 5.16 16.94 -0.30
C VAL A 49 3.93 16.35 -1.00
N GLY A 50 4.15 15.71 -2.14
CA GLY A 50 3.11 14.93 -2.81
C GLY A 50 2.09 15.79 -3.58
N SER A 51 0.98 15.17 -3.89
CA SER A 51 -0.09 15.55 -4.83
C SER A 51 0.25 15.27 -6.31
N ILE A 52 -0.79 15.08 -7.15
CA ILE A 52 -0.56 14.77 -8.57
C ILE A 52 0.11 15.89 -9.36
N PRO A 53 -0.14 17.19 -9.12
CA PRO A 53 0.61 18.25 -9.81
C PRO A 53 2.10 18.25 -9.46
N VAL A 54 2.43 17.98 -8.20
CA VAL A 54 3.84 17.92 -7.73
C VAL A 54 4.52 16.64 -8.23
N LEU A 55 3.95 15.46 -7.98
CA LEU A 55 4.48 14.19 -8.46
C LEU A 55 4.62 14.19 -9.99
N GLY A 56 3.62 14.71 -10.70
CA GLY A 56 3.64 14.85 -12.15
C GLY A 56 4.82 15.67 -12.67
N ALA A 57 5.16 16.76 -11.99
CA ALA A 57 6.32 17.59 -12.31
C ALA A 57 7.64 16.79 -12.13
N TYR A 58 7.78 16.01 -11.05
CA TYR A 58 8.96 15.19 -10.82
C TYR A 58 9.10 14.08 -11.85
N LEU A 59 8.03 13.31 -12.13
CA LEU A 59 8.05 12.22 -13.10
C LEU A 59 8.30 12.73 -14.53
N SER A 60 7.70 13.87 -14.91
CA SER A 60 7.92 14.50 -16.21
C SER A 60 9.36 15.00 -16.36
N ASN A 61 9.90 15.67 -15.34
CA ASN A 61 11.29 16.14 -15.33
C ASN A 61 12.30 14.99 -15.45
N ALA A 62 12.10 13.88 -14.70
CA ALA A 62 12.94 12.70 -14.77
C ALA A 62 12.86 12.05 -16.17
N THR A 63 11.65 11.91 -16.71
CA THR A 63 11.43 11.35 -18.06
C THR A 63 12.09 12.20 -19.15
N GLU A 64 12.03 13.53 -19.04
CA GLU A 64 12.73 14.44 -19.96
C GLU A 64 14.25 14.31 -19.84
N THR A 65 14.77 14.21 -18.61
CA THR A 65 16.20 14.10 -18.32
C THR A 65 16.80 12.81 -18.88
N TYR A 66 16.14 11.67 -18.68
CA TYR A 66 16.64 10.35 -19.08
C TYR A 66 16.24 9.96 -20.50
N GLY A 67 15.24 10.63 -21.03
CA GLY A 67 14.63 10.33 -22.33
C GLY A 67 13.53 9.28 -22.22
N VAL A 68 12.42 9.53 -22.91
CA VAL A 68 11.21 8.70 -22.87
C VAL A 68 11.46 7.23 -23.22
N ASN A 69 12.43 6.94 -24.10
CA ASN A 69 12.77 5.58 -24.52
C ASN A 69 13.56 4.78 -23.47
N ASN A 70 14.13 5.45 -22.51
CA ASN A 70 14.95 4.87 -21.44
C ASN A 70 14.26 4.97 -20.06
N THR A 71 12.97 5.37 -20.02
CA THR A 71 12.25 5.57 -18.77
C THR A 71 10.97 4.73 -18.73
N ILE A 72 10.73 4.04 -17.63
CA ILE A 72 9.51 3.29 -17.32
C ILE A 72 8.99 3.78 -15.97
N ILE A 73 7.70 3.99 -15.85
CA ILE A 73 7.03 4.23 -14.57
C ILE A 73 6.47 2.89 -14.08
N ALA A 74 6.87 2.46 -12.91
CA ALA A 74 6.43 1.23 -12.29
C ALA A 74 5.57 1.51 -11.06
N LEU A 75 4.44 0.81 -10.93
CA LEU A 75 3.48 0.99 -9.85
C LEU A 75 3.35 -0.35 -9.08
N PRO A 76 4.13 -0.55 -8.01
CA PRO A 76 4.16 -1.82 -7.27
C PRO A 76 3.01 -1.98 -6.27
N GLY A 77 1.76 -1.76 -6.72
CA GLY A 77 0.52 -1.99 -5.98
C GLY A 77 0.06 -0.86 -5.08
N ASP A 78 -1.17 -1.01 -4.54
CA ASP A 78 -1.90 -0.02 -3.74
C ASP A 78 -1.96 1.35 -4.42
N LEU A 79 -2.22 1.33 -5.73
CA LEU A 79 -2.47 2.54 -6.49
C LEU A 79 -3.80 3.17 -6.09
N THR A 80 -4.77 2.32 -5.77
CA THR A 80 -6.15 2.66 -5.40
C THR A 80 -6.56 1.97 -4.11
N GLY A 81 -7.72 2.35 -3.57
CA GLY A 81 -8.23 1.84 -2.30
C GLY A 81 -7.66 2.55 -1.07
N ALA A 82 -8.38 2.52 0.04
CA ALA A 82 -8.09 3.30 1.25
C ALA A 82 -7.82 4.80 0.93
N SER A 83 -8.46 5.32 -0.08
CA SER A 83 -8.18 6.61 -0.73
C SER A 83 -8.87 7.78 -0.03
N PRO A 84 -8.29 8.99 -0.09
CA PRO A 84 -8.98 10.21 0.33
C PRO A 84 -10.30 10.43 -0.40
N ALA A 85 -11.18 11.24 0.22
CA ALA A 85 -12.54 11.47 -0.24
C ALA A 85 -12.64 11.83 -1.73
N GLU A 86 -11.73 12.66 -2.22
CA GLU A 86 -11.73 13.16 -3.60
C GLU A 86 -11.54 12.04 -4.63
N SER A 87 -10.70 11.06 -4.32
CA SER A 87 -10.49 9.90 -5.19
C SER A 87 -11.56 8.84 -4.94
N ASN A 88 -11.83 8.53 -3.67
CA ASN A 88 -12.77 7.49 -3.25
C ASN A 88 -14.19 7.72 -3.78
N LEU A 89 -14.74 8.94 -3.65
CA LEU A 89 -16.08 9.30 -4.14
C LEU A 89 -16.22 9.18 -5.66
N LEU A 90 -15.11 9.24 -6.39
CA LEU A 90 -15.02 9.02 -7.83
C LEU A 90 -14.51 7.61 -8.18
N LEU A 91 -14.67 6.64 -7.27
CA LEU A 91 -14.33 5.23 -7.47
C LEU A 91 -12.83 5.02 -7.84
N ASP A 92 -11.95 5.89 -7.36
CA ASP A 92 -10.50 5.91 -7.64
C ASP A 92 -10.13 6.12 -9.12
N GLU A 93 -11.08 6.45 -9.98
CA GLU A 93 -10.83 6.79 -11.39
C GLU A 93 -9.78 7.91 -11.57
N PRO A 94 -9.74 8.96 -10.73
CA PRO A 94 -8.72 10.02 -10.85
C PRO A 94 -7.27 9.53 -10.77
N ALA A 95 -6.98 8.53 -9.95
CA ALA A 95 -5.66 7.93 -9.83
C ALA A 95 -5.22 7.28 -11.16
N ILE A 96 -6.12 6.51 -11.75
CA ILE A 96 -5.89 5.86 -13.05
C ILE A 96 -5.73 6.92 -14.16
N LEU A 97 -6.60 7.92 -14.20
CA LEU A 97 -6.54 9.00 -15.17
C LEU A 97 -5.23 9.81 -15.08
N PHE A 98 -4.69 9.99 -13.88
CA PHE A 98 -3.39 10.64 -13.70
C PHE A 98 -2.27 9.85 -14.37
N PHE A 99 -2.14 8.56 -14.11
CA PHE A 99 -1.07 7.76 -14.71
C PHE A 99 -1.29 7.47 -16.20
N ASN A 100 -2.53 7.46 -16.70
CA ASN A 100 -2.83 7.37 -18.13
C ASN A 100 -2.10 8.43 -18.96
N ARG A 101 -1.75 9.58 -18.37
CA ARG A 101 -1.07 10.68 -19.05
C ARG A 101 0.39 10.37 -19.42
N PHE A 102 1.02 9.41 -18.74
CA PHE A 102 2.40 9.01 -19.00
C PHE A 102 2.51 7.88 -20.03
N VAL A 103 1.39 7.35 -20.48
CA VAL A 103 1.37 6.30 -21.50
C VAL A 103 1.81 6.88 -22.85
N THR A 104 2.79 6.24 -23.47
CA THR A 104 3.28 6.60 -24.80
C THR A 104 3.06 5.44 -25.77
N GLY A 105 2.55 5.73 -26.97
CA GLY A 105 2.29 4.71 -27.99
C GLY A 105 0.90 4.09 -27.92
N ASP A 106 0.62 3.20 -28.85
CA ASP A 106 -0.68 2.52 -28.99
C ASP A 106 -0.69 1.19 -28.24
N TRP A 107 -0.57 1.21 -26.89
CA TRP A 107 -0.77 -0.01 -26.12
C TRP A 107 -2.20 -0.53 -26.33
N LYS A 108 -2.30 -1.77 -26.82
CA LYS A 108 -3.61 -2.43 -27.01
C LYS A 108 -3.75 -3.53 -25.98
N LYS A 109 -4.84 -3.47 -25.20
CA LYS A 109 -5.22 -4.51 -24.21
C LYS A 109 -5.28 -5.94 -24.77
N THR A 110 -5.13 -6.13 -26.07
CA THR A 110 -5.22 -7.44 -26.76
C THR A 110 -3.93 -8.26 -26.72
N ASP A 111 -2.79 -7.66 -26.35
CA ASP A 111 -1.52 -8.38 -26.18
C ASP A 111 -0.96 -8.10 -24.78
N SER A 112 -1.38 -8.93 -23.82
CA SER A 112 -1.05 -8.78 -22.41
C SER A 112 0.41 -9.08 -22.06
N THR A 113 1.19 -9.59 -23.05
CA THR A 113 2.60 -9.96 -22.82
C THR A 113 3.58 -8.97 -23.45
N GLN A 114 3.08 -8.00 -24.22
CA GLN A 114 3.92 -6.96 -24.85
C GLN A 114 3.44 -5.58 -24.41
N SER A 115 4.33 -4.82 -23.82
CA SER A 115 4.09 -3.43 -23.47
C SER A 115 4.52 -2.49 -24.59
N GLY A 116 3.92 -1.33 -24.63
CA GLY A 116 4.30 -0.18 -25.42
C GLY A 116 3.98 1.10 -24.66
N GLY A 117 3.55 0.97 -23.41
CA GLY A 117 2.92 2.07 -22.69
C GLY A 117 3.81 2.86 -21.73
N ARG A 118 4.99 2.37 -21.40
CA ARG A 118 5.92 2.98 -20.43
C ARG A 118 5.40 3.11 -19.00
N VAL A 119 4.20 2.61 -18.71
CA VAL A 119 3.66 2.47 -17.37
C VAL A 119 3.30 1.02 -17.16
N ILE A 120 3.71 0.44 -16.04
CA ILE A 120 3.46 -0.95 -15.67
C ILE A 120 3.02 -0.97 -14.21
N ALA A 121 1.95 -1.68 -13.90
CA ALA A 121 1.47 -1.82 -12.53
C ALA A 121 1.35 -3.28 -12.13
N THR A 122 1.53 -3.57 -10.85
CA THR A 122 0.96 -4.75 -10.19
C THR A 122 -0.20 -4.33 -9.30
N LEU A 123 -0.78 -5.29 -8.58
CA LEU A 123 -1.83 -5.06 -7.61
C LEU A 123 -1.25 -5.04 -6.20
N GLY A 124 -1.89 -4.31 -5.29
CA GLY A 124 -1.76 -4.49 -3.87
C GLY A 124 -3.03 -5.08 -3.25
N ASN A 125 -3.11 -5.13 -1.94
CA ASN A 125 -4.29 -5.63 -1.24
C ASN A 125 -5.47 -4.65 -1.33
N HIS A 126 -5.22 -3.36 -1.40
CA HIS A 126 -6.26 -2.34 -1.45
C HIS A 126 -6.95 -2.19 -2.81
N GLU A 127 -6.40 -2.72 -3.89
CA GLU A 127 -7.14 -2.85 -5.14
C GLU A 127 -8.38 -3.74 -5.01
N PHE A 128 -8.45 -4.58 -3.97
CA PHE A 128 -9.59 -5.47 -3.69
C PHE A 128 -10.60 -4.89 -2.70
N ASP A 129 -10.41 -3.70 -2.16
CA ASP A 129 -11.26 -3.08 -1.12
C ASP A 129 -12.74 -3.02 -1.50
N ARG A 130 -13.08 -2.84 -2.79
CA ARG A 130 -14.46 -2.82 -3.25
C ARG A 130 -14.97 -4.19 -3.70
N ASN A 131 -14.25 -4.94 -4.42
CA ASN A 131 -14.36 -6.33 -4.86
C ASN A 131 -13.64 -6.53 -6.21
N VAL A 132 -13.47 -7.78 -6.63
CA VAL A 132 -12.80 -8.14 -7.89
C VAL A 132 -13.53 -7.60 -9.13
N SER A 133 -14.85 -7.49 -9.12
CA SER A 133 -15.61 -6.95 -10.27
C SER A 133 -15.32 -5.47 -10.49
N GLU A 134 -15.26 -4.69 -9.42
CA GLU A 134 -14.95 -3.27 -9.48
C GLU A 134 -13.48 -3.03 -9.85
N LEU A 135 -12.55 -3.84 -9.30
CA LEU A 135 -11.15 -3.85 -9.75
C LEU A 135 -11.05 -4.06 -11.27
N LEU A 136 -11.74 -5.06 -11.81
CA LEU A 136 -11.72 -5.33 -13.23
C LEU A 136 -12.36 -4.18 -14.05
N ARG A 137 -13.41 -3.53 -13.53
CA ARG A 137 -13.99 -2.34 -14.15
C ARG A 137 -12.97 -1.19 -14.17
N LEU A 138 -12.34 -0.92 -13.03
CA LEU A 138 -11.37 0.16 -12.90
C LEU A 138 -10.19 -0.01 -13.87
N ILE A 139 -9.74 -1.25 -14.09
CA ILE A 139 -8.68 -1.55 -15.06
C ILE A 139 -9.21 -1.55 -16.50
N ASN A 140 -10.36 -2.16 -16.78
CA ASN A 140 -10.84 -2.38 -18.15
C ASN A 140 -11.65 -1.21 -18.72
N GLY A 141 -12.12 -0.30 -17.88
CA GLY A 141 -12.99 0.80 -18.27
C GLY A 141 -14.48 0.45 -18.18
N GLY A 142 -15.26 1.47 -18.38
CA GLY A 142 -16.72 1.45 -18.22
C GLY A 142 -17.12 2.20 -16.94
N ASN A 143 -18.29 2.83 -16.97
CA ASN A 143 -18.77 3.63 -15.86
C ASN A 143 -19.13 2.76 -14.66
N GLY A 144 -18.70 3.18 -13.47
CA GLY A 144 -19.10 2.59 -12.20
C GLY A 144 -20.49 3.09 -11.75
N ASP A 145 -21.06 2.39 -10.78
CA ASP A 145 -22.32 2.81 -10.15
C ASP A 145 -22.03 3.84 -9.06
N THR A 146 -22.27 5.09 -9.38
CA THR A 146 -22.07 6.23 -8.48
C THR A 146 -23.14 7.30 -8.70
N ASN A 147 -23.48 8.04 -7.66
CA ASN A 147 -24.36 9.20 -7.72
C ASN A 147 -23.62 10.48 -8.18
N ILE A 148 -22.33 10.39 -8.44
CA ILE A 148 -21.48 11.52 -8.85
C ILE A 148 -21.20 11.39 -10.36
N THR A 149 -21.15 12.51 -11.06
CA THR A 149 -20.82 12.54 -12.49
C THR A 149 -19.37 12.09 -12.72
N HIS A 150 -19.16 11.12 -13.60
CA HIS A 150 -17.82 10.71 -14.01
C HIS A 150 -17.06 11.86 -14.65
N LEU A 151 -15.74 11.94 -14.38
CA LEU A 151 -14.86 12.94 -15.00
C LEU A 151 -14.70 12.70 -16.50
N VAL A 152 -14.73 11.45 -16.92
CA VAL A 152 -14.65 11.00 -18.32
C VAL A 152 -15.74 9.96 -18.56
N ASP A 153 -16.56 10.18 -19.58
CA ASP A 153 -17.70 9.31 -19.92
C ASP A 153 -17.64 8.88 -21.40
N PRO A 154 -17.48 7.57 -21.71
CA PRO A 154 -17.26 6.48 -20.76
C PRO A 154 -15.85 6.52 -20.14
N TYR A 155 -15.70 6.04 -18.89
CA TYR A 155 -14.41 5.91 -18.23
C TYR A 155 -13.50 4.93 -19.00
N PRO A 156 -12.26 5.31 -19.35
CA PRO A 156 -11.42 4.55 -20.27
C PRO A 156 -10.73 3.32 -19.64
N GLY A 157 -10.63 3.27 -18.30
CA GLY A 157 -9.80 2.32 -17.58
C GLY A 157 -8.31 2.65 -17.66
N ALA A 158 -7.49 1.73 -17.18
CA ALA A 158 -6.04 1.81 -17.28
C ALA A 158 -5.58 1.62 -18.74
N LEU A 159 -4.70 2.49 -19.22
CA LEU A 159 -4.13 2.42 -20.57
C LEU A 159 -2.73 1.76 -20.55
N TRP A 160 -2.42 1.01 -19.51
CA TRP A 160 -1.18 0.26 -19.30
C TRP A 160 -1.47 -1.16 -18.80
N PRO A 161 -0.48 -2.09 -18.87
CA PRO A 161 -0.62 -3.43 -18.32
C PRO A 161 -0.68 -3.42 -16.79
N VAL A 162 -1.60 -4.20 -16.24
CA VAL A 162 -1.66 -4.60 -14.84
C VAL A 162 -1.36 -6.09 -14.77
N ILE A 163 -0.35 -6.47 -13.99
CA ILE A 163 0.22 -7.82 -13.97
C ILE A 163 0.19 -8.42 -12.56
N ALA A 164 -0.12 -9.72 -12.45
CA ALA A 164 -0.04 -10.46 -11.19
C ALA A 164 0.11 -11.96 -11.44
N ALA A 165 1.25 -12.52 -11.06
CA ALA A 165 1.59 -13.92 -11.29
C ALA A 165 0.99 -14.89 -10.26
N ASN A 166 0.47 -14.38 -9.14
CA ASN A 166 0.03 -15.18 -8.00
C ASN A 166 -1.47 -15.03 -7.66
N VAL A 167 -2.27 -14.40 -8.53
CA VAL A 167 -3.72 -14.23 -8.33
C VAL A 167 -4.49 -15.10 -9.30
N TYR A 168 -5.21 -16.09 -8.78
CA TYR A 168 -5.96 -17.08 -9.55
C TYR A 168 -7.46 -16.95 -9.29
N TRP A 169 -8.26 -17.29 -10.29
CA TRP A 169 -9.69 -17.51 -10.08
C TRP A 169 -9.90 -18.69 -9.15
N ASN A 170 -10.67 -18.51 -8.09
CA ASN A 170 -10.93 -19.56 -7.10
C ASN A 170 -11.48 -20.84 -7.74
N GLY A 171 -10.91 -21.98 -7.40
CA GLY A 171 -11.28 -23.29 -7.95
C GLY A 171 -10.79 -23.56 -9.37
N THR A 172 -9.88 -22.74 -9.91
CA THR A 172 -9.28 -22.94 -11.24
C THR A 172 -7.75 -22.80 -11.19
N GLU A 173 -7.08 -23.16 -12.30
CA GLU A 173 -5.65 -22.89 -12.53
C GLU A 173 -5.43 -21.65 -13.40
N ASN A 174 -6.46 -20.84 -13.63
CA ASN A 174 -6.39 -19.67 -14.49
C ASN A 174 -6.03 -18.42 -13.69
N LEU A 175 -5.00 -17.72 -14.11
CA LEU A 175 -4.66 -16.39 -13.59
C LEU A 175 -5.77 -15.37 -13.90
N VAL A 176 -5.97 -14.42 -13.01
CA VAL A 176 -6.89 -13.28 -13.22
C VAL A 176 -6.28 -12.24 -14.14
N PHE A 177 -4.96 -12.06 -14.04
CA PHE A 177 -4.16 -11.08 -14.79
C PHE A 177 -3.01 -11.77 -15.52
N ALA A 178 -2.41 -11.08 -16.50
CA ALA A 178 -1.15 -11.52 -17.07
C ALA A 178 -0.07 -11.58 -15.98
N PRO A 179 0.78 -12.61 -15.93
CA PRO A 179 1.79 -12.73 -14.88
C PRO A 179 2.96 -11.76 -15.05
N TYR A 180 3.25 -11.35 -16.26
CA TYR A 180 4.38 -10.48 -16.61
C TYR A 180 4.10 -9.67 -17.88
N VAL A 181 4.97 -8.71 -18.15
CA VAL A 181 5.08 -8.00 -19.42
C VAL A 181 6.57 -7.87 -19.79
N ILE A 182 6.87 -7.88 -21.09
CA ILE A 182 8.23 -7.74 -21.61
C ILE A 182 8.37 -6.39 -22.29
N GLU A 183 9.29 -5.56 -21.80
CA GLU A 183 9.70 -4.32 -22.44
C GLU A 183 10.98 -4.51 -23.24
N HIS A 184 11.04 -3.90 -24.42
CA HIS A 184 12.23 -3.92 -25.24
C HIS A 184 12.97 -2.57 -25.17
N VAL A 185 14.05 -2.54 -24.42
CA VAL A 185 14.88 -1.34 -24.25
C VAL A 185 16.05 -1.41 -25.23
N ASN A 186 15.96 -0.65 -26.31
CA ASN A 186 16.95 -0.70 -27.42
C ASN A 186 17.19 -2.13 -27.93
N GLY A 187 16.15 -2.97 -27.96
CA GLY A 187 16.21 -4.35 -28.44
C GLY A 187 16.60 -5.40 -27.38
N ILE A 188 16.92 -4.99 -26.15
CA ILE A 188 17.13 -5.91 -25.01
C ILE A 188 15.77 -6.13 -24.34
N PRO A 189 15.28 -7.38 -24.19
CA PRO A 189 14.05 -7.67 -23.46
C PRO A 189 14.32 -7.60 -21.97
N VAL A 190 13.49 -6.86 -21.27
CA VAL A 190 13.42 -6.78 -19.81
C VAL A 190 12.04 -7.24 -19.38
N ALA A 191 11.97 -8.30 -18.59
CA ALA A 191 10.72 -8.84 -18.09
C ALA A 191 10.35 -8.18 -16.76
N PHE A 192 9.12 -7.68 -16.69
CA PHE A 192 8.50 -7.18 -15.46
C PHE A 192 7.47 -8.20 -14.99
N ILE A 193 7.65 -8.73 -13.78
CA ILE A 193 6.77 -9.75 -13.17
C ILE A 193 6.06 -9.12 -11.99
N GLY A 194 4.72 -9.26 -11.90
CA GLY A 194 3.93 -8.73 -10.80
C GLY A 194 3.58 -9.80 -9.77
N ALA A 195 3.54 -9.42 -8.49
CA ALA A 195 2.96 -10.25 -7.43
C ALA A 195 2.39 -9.38 -6.31
N VAL A 196 1.27 -9.84 -5.73
CA VAL A 196 0.62 -9.22 -4.58
C VAL A 196 0.81 -10.09 -3.35
N THR A 197 0.84 -9.47 -2.17
CA THR A 197 1.00 -10.20 -0.91
C THR A 197 -0.03 -11.31 -0.74
N GLN A 198 0.44 -12.50 -0.40
CA GLN A 198 -0.42 -13.67 -0.15
C GLN A 198 -1.40 -13.41 1.00
N VAL A 199 -1.01 -12.57 1.99
CA VAL A 199 -1.86 -12.28 3.14
C VAL A 199 -3.08 -11.41 2.80
N THR A 200 -3.25 -10.96 1.55
CA THR A 200 -4.44 -10.21 1.09
C THR A 200 -5.73 -10.91 1.51
N SER A 201 -5.80 -12.24 1.45
CA SER A 201 -6.96 -13.01 1.90
C SER A 201 -7.25 -12.93 3.41
N GLU A 202 -6.27 -12.49 4.21
CA GLU A 202 -6.38 -12.36 5.67
C GLU A 202 -6.66 -10.93 6.11
N ILE A 203 -6.25 -9.95 5.29
CA ILE A 203 -6.35 -8.51 5.58
C ILE A 203 -7.42 -7.79 4.76
N SER A 204 -8.12 -8.50 3.88
CA SER A 204 -9.28 -8.01 3.13
C SER A 204 -10.55 -8.70 3.63
N GLU A 205 -11.70 -8.08 3.37
CA GLU A 205 -12.98 -8.72 3.66
C GLU A 205 -13.15 -10.00 2.82
N PRO A 206 -13.47 -11.14 3.44
CA PRO A 206 -13.55 -12.42 2.75
C PRO A 206 -14.51 -12.44 1.55
N GLU A 207 -15.63 -11.71 1.62
CA GLU A 207 -16.63 -11.64 0.56
C GLU A 207 -16.10 -10.90 -0.68
N LYS A 208 -15.28 -9.87 -0.47
CA LYS A 208 -14.70 -9.05 -1.55
C LYS A 208 -13.65 -9.81 -2.37
N VAL A 209 -12.96 -10.78 -1.73
CA VAL A 209 -11.91 -11.59 -2.36
C VAL A 209 -12.31 -13.06 -2.61
N ALA A 210 -13.55 -13.46 -2.30
CA ALA A 210 -14.02 -14.86 -2.37
C ALA A 210 -13.85 -15.51 -3.76
N SER A 211 -13.84 -14.72 -4.83
CA SER A 211 -13.70 -15.21 -6.20
C SER A 211 -12.26 -15.49 -6.63
N VAL A 212 -11.27 -15.14 -5.81
CA VAL A 212 -9.84 -15.26 -6.13
C VAL A 212 -9.07 -15.99 -5.02
N VAL A 213 -7.86 -16.45 -5.37
CA VAL A 213 -6.91 -17.07 -4.45
C VAL A 213 -5.54 -16.45 -4.69
N PHE A 214 -4.84 -16.14 -3.60
CA PHE A 214 -3.48 -15.61 -3.60
C PHE A 214 -2.51 -16.74 -3.24
N THR A 215 -1.55 -17.02 -4.12
CA THR A 215 -0.53 -18.04 -3.89
C THR A 215 0.78 -17.42 -3.42
N ASP A 216 1.73 -18.27 -3.01
CA ASP A 216 3.06 -17.81 -2.56
C ASP A 216 3.76 -16.97 -3.63
N GLU A 217 4.25 -15.82 -3.25
CA GLU A 217 4.83 -14.81 -4.13
C GLU A 217 6.11 -15.33 -4.80
N ALA A 218 7.04 -15.90 -4.01
CA ALA A 218 8.34 -16.35 -4.54
C ALA A 218 8.17 -17.52 -5.51
N ASP A 219 7.30 -18.47 -5.20
CA ASP A 219 7.04 -19.62 -6.07
C ASP A 219 6.41 -19.19 -7.40
N ALA A 220 5.47 -18.24 -7.35
CA ALA A 220 4.83 -17.70 -8.55
C ALA A 220 5.81 -16.90 -9.43
N ILE A 221 6.62 -16.03 -8.83
CA ILE A 221 7.66 -15.28 -9.53
C ILE A 221 8.66 -16.22 -10.18
N ASN A 222 9.23 -17.16 -9.43
CA ASN A 222 10.22 -18.11 -9.92
C ASN A 222 9.71 -18.96 -11.10
N ALA A 223 8.44 -19.34 -11.07
CA ALA A 223 7.82 -20.07 -12.18
C ALA A 223 7.84 -19.26 -13.48
N GLN A 224 7.62 -17.94 -13.42
CA GLN A 224 7.69 -17.06 -14.58
C GLN A 224 9.14 -16.85 -15.03
N VAL A 225 10.08 -16.58 -14.11
CA VAL A 225 11.50 -16.44 -14.40
C VAL A 225 12.01 -17.68 -15.16
N GLN A 226 11.76 -18.89 -14.63
CA GLN A 226 12.20 -20.13 -15.28
C GLN A 226 11.54 -20.40 -16.65
N ALA A 227 10.34 -19.90 -16.89
CA ALA A 227 9.70 -19.97 -18.19
C ALA A 227 10.39 -19.03 -19.19
N LEU A 228 10.65 -17.78 -18.79
CA LEU A 228 11.22 -16.74 -19.62
C LEU A 228 12.72 -16.94 -19.90
N GLN A 229 13.48 -17.53 -18.98
CA GLN A 229 14.87 -17.96 -19.22
C GLN A 229 14.97 -18.91 -20.41
N LYS A 230 14.00 -19.83 -20.60
CA LYS A 230 13.95 -20.73 -21.76
C LYS A 230 13.73 -20.00 -23.09
N GLU A 231 13.19 -18.78 -23.02
CA GLU A 231 13.00 -17.89 -24.16
C GLU A 231 14.22 -16.95 -24.37
N GLY A 232 15.24 -17.03 -23.50
CA GLY A 232 16.48 -16.27 -23.59
C GLY A 232 16.37 -14.87 -22.98
N ILE A 233 15.50 -14.69 -22.00
CA ILE A 233 15.38 -13.46 -21.21
C ILE A 233 16.17 -13.64 -19.92
N HIS A 234 17.00 -12.64 -19.56
CA HIS A 234 17.89 -12.65 -18.41
C HIS A 234 17.79 -11.39 -17.54
N ALA A 235 17.13 -10.34 -17.99
CA ALA A 235 16.90 -9.12 -17.22
C ALA A 235 15.50 -9.15 -16.59
N PHE A 236 15.41 -9.20 -15.24
CA PHE A 236 14.15 -9.36 -14.53
C PHE A 236 13.94 -8.28 -13.47
N VAL A 237 12.83 -7.59 -13.56
CA VAL A 237 12.33 -6.63 -12.58
C VAL A 237 11.02 -7.16 -11.98
N VAL A 238 10.96 -7.29 -10.68
CA VAL A 238 9.77 -7.74 -9.97
C VAL A 238 9.06 -6.56 -9.34
N LEU A 239 7.77 -6.40 -9.62
CA LEU A 239 6.86 -5.51 -8.89
C LEU A 239 6.18 -6.37 -7.83
N LEU A 240 6.59 -6.21 -6.57
CA LEU A 240 6.13 -7.03 -5.45
C LEU A 240 5.40 -6.16 -4.43
N HIS A 241 4.08 -6.31 -4.35
CA HIS A 241 3.34 -5.63 -3.28
C HIS A 241 3.47 -6.40 -1.97
N GLU A 242 4.64 -6.33 -1.40
CA GLU A 242 5.02 -6.81 -0.06
C GLU A 242 6.24 -6.02 0.40
N GLY A 243 6.34 -5.73 1.69
CA GLY A 243 7.30 -4.77 2.16
C GLY A 243 8.19 -5.23 3.31
N GLY A 244 8.97 -4.26 3.74
CA GLY A 244 9.86 -4.34 4.89
C GLY A 244 10.11 -2.96 5.47
N THR A 245 11.03 -2.90 6.42
CA THR A 245 11.47 -1.66 7.06
C THR A 245 12.99 -1.57 7.04
N GLN A 246 13.48 -0.35 6.89
CA GLN A 246 14.90 -0.01 6.96
C GLN A 246 15.06 1.38 7.58
N THR A 247 16.16 1.64 8.30
CA THR A 247 16.49 2.99 8.74
C THR A 247 16.72 3.91 7.53
N PRO A 248 15.93 4.99 7.35
CA PRO A 248 16.05 5.89 6.21
C PRO A 248 17.42 6.55 6.11
N TYR A 249 17.86 6.80 4.87
CA TYR A 249 19.08 7.55 4.58
C TYR A 249 18.99 8.23 3.20
N ASP A 250 19.86 9.20 2.96
CA ASP A 250 20.00 9.82 1.65
C ASP A 250 21.14 9.16 0.85
N GLY A 251 20.90 8.92 -0.44
CA GLY A 251 21.92 8.40 -1.35
C GLY A 251 21.55 7.09 -2.05
N PRO A 252 22.52 6.52 -2.80
CA PRO A 252 22.28 5.33 -3.61
C PRO A 252 22.13 4.07 -2.75
N THR A 253 21.65 2.99 -3.39
CA THR A 253 21.47 1.67 -2.78
C THR A 253 22.70 1.21 -1.99
N ARG A 254 22.49 0.70 -0.77
CA ARG A 254 23.56 0.17 0.10
C ARG A 254 23.76 -1.32 -0.09
N GLU A 255 25.02 -1.74 -0.08
CA GLU A 255 25.42 -3.15 -0.10
C GLU A 255 24.98 -3.93 1.16
N THR A 256 24.93 -3.25 2.29
CA THR A 256 24.53 -3.81 3.60
C THR A 256 23.72 -2.79 4.38
N GLY A 257 22.80 -3.28 5.21
CA GLY A 257 21.96 -2.44 6.07
C GLY A 257 21.10 -3.30 7.01
N ASP A 258 20.03 -2.71 7.48
CA ASP A 258 19.11 -3.27 8.46
C ASP A 258 17.72 -3.60 7.86
N LEU A 259 17.63 -3.75 6.54
CA LEU A 259 16.39 -4.12 5.86
C LEU A 259 15.87 -5.45 6.44
N SER A 260 14.66 -5.42 6.94
CA SER A 260 13.95 -6.54 7.54
C SER A 260 12.48 -6.54 7.12
N GLY A 261 11.77 -7.61 7.42
CA GLY A 261 10.37 -7.77 7.07
C GLY A 261 10.14 -8.90 6.05
N ARG A 262 8.89 -9.05 5.62
CA ARG A 262 8.47 -10.16 4.78
C ARG A 262 9.14 -10.14 3.40
N VAL A 263 9.37 -8.95 2.83
CA VAL A 263 10.09 -8.81 1.56
C VAL A 263 11.46 -9.50 1.60
N ALA A 264 12.21 -9.38 2.70
CA ALA A 264 13.51 -10.02 2.84
C ALA A 264 13.41 -11.56 2.80
N SER A 265 12.38 -12.13 3.42
CA SER A 265 12.12 -13.58 3.40
C SER A 265 11.66 -14.11 2.03
N ILE A 266 11.10 -13.24 1.20
CA ILE A 266 10.75 -13.58 -0.19
C ILE A 266 11.99 -13.53 -1.08
N VAL A 267 12.76 -12.44 -1.00
CA VAL A 267 13.93 -12.19 -1.87
C VAL A 267 14.97 -13.33 -1.77
N ILE A 268 15.27 -13.85 -0.58
CA ILE A 268 16.22 -14.96 -0.41
C ILE A 268 15.77 -16.27 -1.10
N ARG A 269 14.52 -16.36 -1.55
CA ARG A 269 13.95 -17.50 -2.27
C ARG A 269 13.83 -17.26 -3.78
N LEU A 270 14.06 -16.01 -4.25
CA LEU A 270 13.94 -15.67 -5.66
C LEU A 270 15.09 -16.29 -6.48
N ASP A 271 14.80 -16.58 -7.72
CA ASP A 271 15.76 -17.10 -8.72
C ASP A 271 16.96 -16.15 -8.87
N GLU A 272 18.13 -16.70 -9.20
CA GLU A 272 19.38 -15.93 -9.30
C GLU A 272 19.38 -14.87 -10.42
N ASP A 273 18.52 -14.98 -11.42
CA ASP A 273 18.39 -13.99 -12.49
C ASP A 273 17.53 -12.78 -12.10
N VAL A 274 16.89 -12.77 -10.91
CA VAL A 274 16.13 -11.59 -10.47
C VAL A 274 17.09 -10.48 -10.04
N ASP A 275 17.01 -9.32 -10.71
CA ASP A 275 17.91 -8.17 -10.52
C ASP A 275 17.37 -7.15 -9.54
N VAL A 276 16.07 -6.86 -9.64
CA VAL A 276 15.40 -5.77 -8.89
C VAL A 276 14.04 -6.23 -8.36
N VAL A 277 13.76 -5.85 -7.13
CA VAL A 277 12.43 -5.93 -6.49
C VAL A 277 11.98 -4.51 -6.12
N LEU A 278 10.93 -4.04 -6.79
CA LEU A 278 10.20 -2.83 -6.46
C LEU A 278 9.10 -3.23 -5.48
N SER A 279 9.23 -2.83 -4.23
CA SER A 279 8.35 -3.25 -3.13
C SER A 279 7.35 -2.17 -2.70
N GLY A 280 6.38 -2.54 -1.85
CA GLY A 280 5.31 -1.66 -1.35
C GLY A 280 4.74 -2.14 -0.02
N HIS A 281 3.46 -1.87 0.25
CA HIS A 281 2.64 -2.39 1.35
C HIS A 281 2.94 -1.81 2.75
N THR A 282 4.19 -1.67 3.14
CA THR A 282 4.54 -1.21 4.50
C THR A 282 4.65 0.31 4.64
N HIS A 283 4.52 1.06 3.54
CA HIS A 283 4.69 2.53 3.50
C HIS A 283 6.02 3.02 4.06
N ALA A 284 7.02 2.15 4.13
CA ALA A 284 8.31 2.43 4.73
C ALA A 284 9.37 2.78 3.66
N PHE A 285 10.54 3.14 4.13
CA PHE A 285 11.73 3.28 3.28
C PHE A 285 12.47 1.96 3.21
N THR A 286 12.82 1.51 1.98
CA THR A 286 13.84 0.47 1.78
C THR A 286 14.69 0.81 0.56
N ASN A 287 16.00 0.61 0.64
CA ASN A 287 16.94 0.77 -0.48
C ASN A 287 18.24 0.02 -0.21
N GLN A 288 18.26 -1.30 -0.45
CA GLN A 288 19.38 -2.16 -0.09
C GLN A 288 19.50 -3.35 -1.03
N PHE A 289 20.71 -3.86 -1.23
CA PHE A 289 20.91 -5.17 -1.83
C PHE A 289 20.68 -6.29 -0.82
N LEU A 290 19.91 -7.29 -1.22
CA LEU A 290 19.74 -8.56 -0.48
C LEU A 290 20.18 -9.73 -1.37
N PRO A 291 20.81 -10.76 -0.81
CA PRO A 291 21.14 -11.96 -1.58
C PRO A 291 19.86 -12.73 -1.92
N ASN A 292 19.72 -13.15 -3.21
CA ASN A 292 18.68 -14.07 -3.63
C ASN A 292 19.08 -15.53 -3.37
N ALA A 293 18.33 -16.52 -3.89
CA ALA A 293 18.59 -17.94 -3.66
C ALA A 293 19.94 -18.40 -4.22
N GLY A 294 20.45 -17.78 -5.29
CA GLY A 294 21.79 -18.01 -5.85
C GLY A 294 22.90 -17.24 -5.13
N GLY A 295 22.57 -16.36 -4.20
CA GLY A 295 23.51 -15.47 -3.53
C GLY A 295 23.89 -14.22 -4.34
N LYS A 296 23.26 -13.98 -5.51
CA LYS A 296 23.44 -12.74 -6.30
C LYS A 296 22.75 -11.58 -5.55
N PRO A 297 23.38 -10.40 -5.45
CA PRO A 297 22.75 -9.22 -4.90
C PRO A 297 21.55 -8.78 -5.75
N THR A 298 20.37 -8.77 -5.16
CA THR A 298 19.14 -8.25 -5.75
C THR A 298 18.84 -6.91 -5.11
N LEU A 299 18.61 -5.85 -5.91
CA LEU A 299 18.22 -4.55 -5.42
C LEU A 299 16.77 -4.59 -4.92
N VAL A 300 16.54 -4.12 -3.67
CA VAL A 300 15.20 -4.01 -3.06
C VAL A 300 14.94 -2.56 -2.68
N THR A 301 13.86 -1.98 -3.18
CA THR A 301 13.54 -0.56 -2.93
C THR A 301 12.05 -0.32 -2.72
N GLN A 302 11.71 0.60 -1.80
CA GLN A 302 10.37 1.10 -1.50
C GLN A 302 10.48 2.57 -1.10
N ALA A 303 9.56 3.41 -1.58
CA ALA A 303 9.63 4.86 -1.47
C ALA A 303 8.44 5.43 -0.68
N TYR A 304 8.32 5.08 0.61
CA TYR A 304 7.22 5.54 1.47
C TYR A 304 5.83 5.29 0.84
N SER A 305 4.97 6.32 0.77
CA SER A 305 3.59 6.22 0.26
C SER A 305 3.00 7.59 -0.10
N TYR A 306 1.75 7.60 -0.58
CA TYR A 306 0.91 8.79 -0.72
C TYR A 306 1.51 9.89 -1.59
N SER A 307 2.12 9.54 -2.72
CA SER A 307 2.81 10.47 -3.63
C SER A 307 3.95 11.28 -3.01
N SER A 308 4.35 10.99 -1.76
CA SER A 308 5.38 11.76 -1.04
C SER A 308 6.80 11.54 -1.54
N ALA A 309 7.05 10.43 -2.23
CA ALA A 309 8.32 10.07 -2.82
C ALA A 309 8.14 9.07 -3.96
N TYR A 310 9.21 8.84 -4.72
CA TYR A 310 9.35 7.73 -5.66
C TYR A 310 10.79 7.19 -5.64
N ALA A 311 10.99 5.95 -6.04
CA ALA A 311 12.32 5.40 -6.24
C ALA A 311 12.77 5.63 -7.70
N ASP A 312 13.89 6.32 -7.89
CA ASP A 312 14.59 6.43 -9.17
C ASP A 312 15.62 5.31 -9.25
N VAL A 313 15.26 4.25 -9.99
CA VAL A 313 16.09 3.06 -10.18
C VAL A 313 16.81 3.16 -11.51
N SER A 314 18.15 3.09 -11.48
CA SER A 314 19.01 3.11 -12.65
C SER A 314 19.58 1.71 -12.91
N LEU A 315 19.38 1.19 -14.11
CA LEU A 315 19.89 -0.09 -14.57
C LEU A 315 20.84 0.13 -15.77
N ALA A 316 21.88 -0.69 -15.82
CA ALA A 316 22.78 -0.80 -16.97
C ALA A 316 22.59 -2.16 -17.63
N LEU A 317 22.08 -2.18 -18.88
CA LEU A 317 21.80 -3.39 -19.64
C LEU A 317 22.97 -3.68 -20.58
N ASP A 318 23.58 -4.85 -20.45
CA ASP A 318 24.65 -5.29 -21.33
C ASP A 318 24.11 -5.83 -22.68
N THR A 319 24.64 -5.37 -23.77
CA THR A 319 24.15 -5.70 -25.11
C THR A 319 24.53 -7.12 -25.58
N GLN A 320 25.51 -7.77 -24.94
CA GLN A 320 25.99 -9.11 -25.29
C GLN A 320 25.29 -10.18 -24.46
N SER A 321 25.33 -10.04 -23.12
CA SER A 321 24.62 -10.95 -22.20
C SER A 321 23.11 -10.72 -22.20
N ARG A 322 22.64 -9.51 -22.55
CA ARG A 322 21.25 -9.06 -22.49
C ARG A 322 20.68 -9.09 -21.05
N ASP A 323 21.55 -8.88 -20.08
CA ASP A 323 21.33 -8.94 -18.64
C ASP A 323 21.59 -7.59 -17.98
N VAL A 324 21.14 -7.41 -16.75
CA VAL A 324 21.47 -6.26 -15.90
C VAL A 324 22.87 -6.45 -15.31
N VAL A 325 23.80 -5.57 -15.67
CA VAL A 325 25.20 -5.63 -15.18
C VAL A 325 25.47 -4.64 -14.04
N ASN A 326 24.58 -3.69 -13.83
CA ASN A 326 24.63 -2.77 -12.69
C ASN A 326 23.24 -2.25 -12.38
N SER A 327 22.92 -2.09 -11.09
CA SER A 327 21.69 -1.51 -10.61
C SER A 327 21.94 -0.62 -9.39
N SER A 328 21.15 0.44 -9.26
CA SER A 328 21.16 1.34 -8.09
C SER A 328 19.84 2.08 -8.01
N ALA A 329 19.40 2.45 -6.82
CA ALA A 329 18.22 3.28 -6.61
C ALA A 329 18.54 4.47 -5.70
N THR A 330 17.79 5.55 -5.89
CA THR A 330 17.74 6.69 -4.98
C THR A 330 16.28 7.04 -4.71
N ILE A 331 15.92 7.20 -3.44
CA ILE A 331 14.57 7.63 -3.06
C ILE A 331 14.49 9.14 -3.14
N ILE A 332 13.60 9.63 -3.99
CA ILE A 332 13.40 11.06 -4.26
C ILE A 332 12.12 11.51 -3.60
N THR A 333 12.24 12.39 -2.60
CA THR A 333 11.08 13.04 -1.97
C THR A 333 10.51 14.11 -2.90
N THR A 334 9.20 14.11 -3.08
CA THR A 334 8.47 15.02 -3.98
C THR A 334 8.09 16.32 -3.24
N TYR A 335 9.08 17.13 -2.90
CA TYR A 335 8.83 18.43 -2.25
C TYR A 335 8.06 19.38 -3.17
N ALA A 336 7.02 20.04 -2.62
CA ALA A 336 6.21 20.99 -3.37
C ALA A 336 6.88 22.37 -3.51
N ASP A 337 7.82 22.69 -2.63
CA ASP A 337 8.51 23.99 -2.57
C ASP A 337 9.98 23.94 -3.06
N GLN A 338 10.41 22.81 -3.59
CA GLN A 338 11.77 22.56 -4.05
C GLN A 338 11.79 21.83 -5.38
N GLY A 339 12.91 21.93 -6.10
CA GLY A 339 13.16 21.20 -7.35
C GLY A 339 12.02 21.32 -8.36
N PRO A 340 11.66 20.22 -9.05
CA PRO A 340 10.57 20.22 -10.02
C PRO A 340 9.21 20.61 -9.43
N GLY A 341 8.95 20.33 -8.15
CA GLY A 341 7.68 20.64 -7.50
C GLY A 341 7.35 22.13 -7.39
N GLN A 342 8.34 23.03 -7.53
CA GLN A 342 8.11 24.49 -7.58
C GLN A 342 7.32 24.93 -8.82
N ILE A 343 7.29 24.08 -9.85
CA ILE A 343 6.53 24.32 -11.09
C ILE A 343 5.62 23.10 -11.28
N PRO A 344 4.45 23.06 -10.63
CA PRO A 344 3.54 21.94 -10.73
C PRO A 344 3.12 21.61 -12.16
N ASP A 345 2.87 20.34 -12.44
CA ASP A 345 2.37 19.89 -13.74
C ASP A 345 0.98 20.46 -14.00
N THR A 346 0.85 21.30 -15.03
CA THR A 346 -0.39 22.02 -15.35
C THR A 346 -1.55 21.09 -15.67
N ASN A 347 -1.30 20.02 -16.45
CA ASN A 347 -2.39 19.12 -16.82
C ASN A 347 -2.86 18.26 -15.61
N ALA A 348 -1.95 17.92 -14.68
CA ALA A 348 -2.33 17.26 -13.44
C ALA A 348 -3.10 18.21 -12.52
N GLN A 349 -2.75 19.51 -12.54
CA GLN A 349 -3.52 20.52 -11.82
C GLN A 349 -4.93 20.65 -12.39
N GLU A 350 -5.09 20.65 -13.71
CA GLU A 350 -6.41 20.68 -14.36
C GLU A 350 -7.27 19.46 -13.97
N LEU A 351 -6.67 18.27 -13.90
CA LEU A 351 -7.36 17.07 -13.43
C LEU A 351 -7.79 17.24 -11.96
N LEU A 352 -6.91 17.70 -11.10
CA LEU A 352 -7.22 17.92 -9.67
C LEU A 352 -8.33 18.97 -9.50
N ASP A 353 -8.31 20.07 -10.27
CA ASP A 353 -9.35 21.10 -10.23
C ASP A 353 -10.71 20.56 -10.68
N ALA A 354 -10.72 19.70 -11.70
CA ALA A 354 -11.95 19.03 -12.16
C ALA A 354 -12.51 18.09 -11.09
N VAL A 355 -11.65 17.28 -10.46
CA VAL A 355 -12.02 16.42 -9.32
C VAL A 355 -12.63 17.26 -8.20
N ASN A 356 -11.91 18.25 -7.70
CA ASN A 356 -12.36 19.09 -6.60
C ASN A 356 -13.70 19.78 -6.89
N THR A 357 -13.89 20.27 -8.11
CA THR A 357 -15.16 20.87 -8.54
C THR A 357 -16.31 19.86 -8.49
N THR A 358 -16.04 18.62 -8.93
CA THR A 358 -17.06 17.58 -9.01
C THR A 358 -17.48 17.06 -7.64
N VAL A 359 -16.52 16.90 -6.69
CA VAL A 359 -16.81 16.35 -5.37
C VAL A 359 -17.17 17.41 -4.32
N ALA A 360 -16.89 18.71 -4.55
CA ALA A 360 -17.13 19.78 -3.59
C ALA A 360 -18.56 19.78 -2.97
N PRO A 361 -19.64 19.50 -3.71
CA PRO A 361 -20.98 19.43 -3.13
C PRO A 361 -21.13 18.36 -2.03
N PHE A 362 -20.27 17.35 -2.02
CA PHE A 362 -20.33 16.22 -1.10
C PHE A 362 -19.30 16.34 0.04
N THR A 363 -18.21 17.09 -0.17
CA THR A 363 -17.07 17.12 0.75
C THR A 363 -16.95 18.42 1.54
N SER A 364 -17.54 19.54 1.10
CA SER A 364 -17.30 20.86 1.68
C SER A 364 -18.23 21.23 2.84
N GLN A 365 -19.18 20.38 3.23
CA GLN A 365 -20.11 20.68 4.33
C GLN A 365 -19.36 20.63 5.66
N VAL A 366 -19.34 21.76 6.41
CA VAL A 366 -18.83 21.78 7.78
C VAL A 366 -19.84 21.08 8.70
N ILE A 367 -19.37 20.08 9.45
CA ILE A 367 -20.19 19.23 10.32
C ILE A 367 -19.89 19.42 11.80
N ALA A 368 -18.66 19.86 12.16
CA ALA A 368 -18.23 20.16 13.52
C ALA A 368 -17.01 21.08 13.51
N THR A 369 -16.46 21.42 14.69
CA THR A 369 -15.15 22.07 14.84
C THR A 369 -14.37 21.41 15.96
N THR A 370 -13.04 21.54 15.95
CA THR A 370 -12.16 21.06 17.02
C THR A 370 -11.05 22.07 17.30
N ASP A 371 -10.69 22.25 18.58
CA ASP A 371 -9.59 23.17 18.96
C ASP A 371 -8.22 22.51 18.90
N ILE A 372 -8.18 21.19 18.80
CA ILE A 372 -6.95 20.40 18.80
C ILE A 372 -6.96 19.42 17.62
N PRO A 373 -5.80 19.04 17.10
CA PRO A 373 -5.74 17.95 16.12
C PRO A 373 -6.28 16.66 16.73
N LEU A 374 -7.12 15.95 15.98
CA LEU A 374 -7.59 14.62 16.34
C LEU A 374 -6.73 13.61 15.59
N THR A 375 -5.81 12.95 16.30
CA THR A 375 -4.79 12.10 15.69
C THR A 375 -5.03 10.63 15.94
N ARG A 376 -4.57 9.81 14.99
CA ARG A 376 -4.54 8.34 15.07
C ARG A 376 -3.33 7.82 15.86
N THR A 377 -2.38 8.69 16.18
CA THR A 377 -1.15 8.31 16.90
C THR A 377 -1.50 7.91 18.33
N PRO A 378 -1.20 6.67 18.75
CA PRO A 378 -1.43 6.23 20.12
C PRO A 378 -0.51 6.96 21.11
N ASP A 379 -1.02 7.15 22.32
CA ASP A 379 -0.23 7.60 23.47
C ASP A 379 0.66 6.46 24.04
N GLU A 380 1.33 6.71 25.15
CA GLU A 380 2.20 5.74 25.83
C GLU A 380 1.49 4.47 26.32
N ASN A 381 0.18 4.51 26.46
CA ASN A 381 -0.67 3.39 26.82
C ASN A 381 -1.24 2.63 25.61
N GLY A 382 -1.05 3.16 24.39
CA GLY A 382 -1.62 2.62 23.18
C GLY A 382 -3.02 3.13 22.82
N GLU A 383 -3.51 4.19 23.52
CA GLU A 383 -4.82 4.82 23.27
C GLU A 383 -4.68 5.99 22.30
N ALA A 384 -5.54 6.08 21.28
CA ALA A 384 -5.51 7.14 20.29
C ALA A 384 -6.79 7.97 20.28
N LEU A 385 -6.65 9.32 20.27
CA LEU A 385 -7.76 10.24 20.46
C LEU A 385 -8.84 10.13 19.38
N LEU A 386 -8.45 10.08 18.10
CA LEU A 386 -9.41 9.98 17.00
C LEU A 386 -10.19 8.66 17.07
N TYR A 387 -9.52 7.56 17.41
CA TYR A 387 -10.18 6.27 17.61
C TYR A 387 -11.17 6.28 18.78
N ASN A 388 -10.88 7.04 19.85
CA ASN A 388 -11.83 7.21 20.94
C ASN A 388 -13.13 7.85 20.47
N ILE A 389 -13.03 8.90 19.63
CA ILE A 389 -14.20 9.62 19.10
C ILE A 389 -15.00 8.71 18.16
N VAL A 390 -14.32 7.96 17.29
CA VAL A 390 -14.97 7.04 16.35
C VAL A 390 -15.64 5.87 17.09
N THR A 391 -14.96 5.25 18.05
CA THR A 391 -15.58 4.16 18.84
C THR A 391 -16.73 4.67 19.70
N ASP A 392 -16.68 5.92 20.18
CA ASP A 392 -17.82 6.57 20.85
C ASP A 392 -18.99 6.78 19.88
N ALA A 393 -18.70 7.16 18.62
CA ALA A 393 -19.72 7.32 17.58
C ALA A 393 -20.47 6.01 17.33
N PHE A 394 -19.76 4.91 17.10
CA PHE A 394 -20.36 3.60 16.87
C PHE A 394 -21.20 3.14 18.07
N ARG A 395 -20.67 3.27 19.28
CA ARG A 395 -21.40 2.93 20.50
C ARG A 395 -22.66 3.78 20.68
N TRP A 396 -22.56 5.09 20.41
CA TRP A 396 -23.67 6.04 20.53
C TRP A 396 -24.78 5.76 19.51
N TYR A 397 -24.39 5.53 18.24
CA TYR A 397 -25.34 5.30 17.16
C TYR A 397 -26.05 3.97 17.32
N MET A 398 -25.30 2.90 17.53
CA MET A 398 -25.82 1.53 17.67
C MET A 398 -26.44 1.25 19.04
N LYS A 399 -26.25 2.13 20.03
CA LYS A 399 -26.77 1.99 21.41
C LYS A 399 -26.33 0.69 22.09
N THR A 400 -25.06 0.36 21.96
CA THR A 400 -24.45 -0.85 22.50
C THR A 400 -23.78 -0.62 23.85
N ASP A 401 -23.52 -1.70 24.59
CA ASP A 401 -22.72 -1.66 25.81
C ASP A 401 -21.30 -1.16 25.54
N MET A 402 -20.69 -1.65 24.45
CA MET A 402 -19.30 -1.45 24.08
C MET A 402 -19.15 -1.18 22.58
N SER A 403 -17.98 -0.65 22.20
CA SER A 403 -17.51 -0.62 20.81
C SER A 403 -16.04 -0.97 20.76
N ILE A 404 -15.62 -1.65 19.69
CA ILE A 404 -14.23 -2.10 19.45
C ILE A 404 -13.87 -1.83 17.98
N LEU A 405 -12.65 -1.32 17.74
CA LEU A 405 -12.14 -1.02 16.40
C LEU A 405 -10.65 -1.33 16.31
N ASN A 406 -10.19 -1.88 15.18
CA ASN A 406 -8.77 -2.17 14.92
C ASN A 406 -8.01 -0.91 14.47
N ILE A 407 -6.72 -0.82 14.79
CA ILE A 407 -5.82 0.17 14.20
C ILE A 407 -5.60 -0.19 12.72
N GLY A 408 -5.75 0.81 11.85
CA GLY A 408 -5.74 0.66 10.39
C GLY A 408 -7.07 1.02 9.75
N SER A 409 -8.19 0.95 10.49
CA SER A 409 -9.51 1.38 10.01
C SER A 409 -9.59 2.88 9.72
N LEU A 410 -8.79 3.70 10.39
CA LEU A 410 -8.74 5.14 10.15
C LEU A 410 -7.51 5.51 9.32
N ARG A 411 -7.68 6.29 8.25
CA ARG A 411 -6.64 6.56 7.26
C ARG A 411 -6.10 7.99 7.26
N ALA A 412 -6.82 8.94 7.84
CA ALA A 412 -6.40 10.34 7.96
C ALA A 412 -6.54 10.85 9.40
N ASP A 413 -5.77 11.88 9.76
CA ASP A 413 -5.99 12.69 10.96
C ASP A 413 -6.92 13.85 10.61
N ILE A 414 -7.46 14.55 11.62
CA ILE A 414 -8.25 15.77 11.46
C ILE A 414 -7.46 16.91 12.09
N ASP A 415 -7.19 17.96 11.32
CA ASP A 415 -6.50 19.16 11.82
C ASP A 415 -7.41 19.99 12.75
N ALA A 416 -6.83 20.86 13.59
CA ALA A 416 -7.61 21.81 14.37
C ALA A 416 -8.31 22.82 13.46
N GLY A 417 -9.59 23.07 13.71
CA GLY A 417 -10.43 23.98 12.92
C GLY A 417 -11.81 23.43 12.62
N GLU A 418 -12.33 23.76 11.46
CA GLU A 418 -13.58 23.20 10.93
C GLU A 418 -13.36 21.76 10.52
N ILE A 419 -14.34 20.91 10.81
CA ILE A 419 -14.37 19.50 10.35
C ILE A 419 -15.42 19.41 9.26
N THR A 420 -15.00 18.94 8.09
CA THR A 420 -15.85 18.78 6.91
C THR A 420 -16.29 17.33 6.69
N THR A 421 -17.31 17.14 5.87
CA THR A 421 -17.69 15.79 5.40
C THR A 421 -16.56 15.12 4.66
N GLY A 422 -15.77 15.88 3.88
CA GLY A 422 -14.61 15.33 3.15
C GLY A 422 -13.53 14.78 4.08
N GLU A 423 -13.24 15.47 5.20
CA GLU A 423 -12.32 14.95 6.21
C GLU A 423 -12.86 13.67 6.86
N ALA A 424 -14.16 13.60 7.18
CA ALA A 424 -14.76 12.39 7.72
C ALA A 424 -14.63 11.19 6.75
N TYR A 425 -14.89 11.40 5.45
CA TYR A 425 -14.67 10.37 4.41
C TYR A 425 -13.20 9.98 4.27
N SER A 426 -12.27 10.93 4.43
CA SER A 426 -10.83 10.64 4.39
C SER A 426 -10.35 9.87 5.62
N VAL A 427 -10.99 10.09 6.77
CA VAL A 427 -10.74 9.31 7.99
C VAL A 427 -11.21 7.86 7.81
N MET A 428 -12.37 7.63 7.23
CA MET A 428 -13.03 6.33 7.12
C MET A 428 -13.39 6.00 5.66
N PRO A 429 -12.40 5.61 4.84
CA PRO A 429 -12.59 5.47 3.40
C PRO A 429 -13.10 4.08 2.95
N PHE A 430 -13.23 3.10 3.87
CA PHE A 430 -13.57 1.72 3.53
C PHE A 430 -15.05 1.48 3.33
N HIS A 431 -15.90 2.33 3.93
CA HIS A 431 -17.35 2.18 3.90
C HIS A 431 -17.81 0.85 4.52
N ASP A 432 -17.15 0.44 5.60
CA ASP A 432 -17.49 -0.76 6.35
C ASP A 432 -18.88 -0.62 6.98
N GLN A 433 -19.65 -1.71 7.01
CA GLN A 433 -20.93 -1.71 7.72
C GLN A 433 -20.71 -1.93 9.22
N ILE A 434 -21.27 -1.06 10.06
CA ILE A 434 -21.23 -1.26 11.51
C ILE A 434 -22.34 -2.18 11.97
N ASN A 435 -21.98 -3.22 12.69
CA ASN A 435 -22.89 -4.26 13.13
C ASN A 435 -22.84 -4.43 14.65
N ILE A 436 -23.89 -4.98 15.24
CA ILE A 436 -23.92 -5.36 16.65
C ILE A 436 -23.60 -6.85 16.76
N VAL A 437 -22.52 -7.14 17.47
CA VAL A 437 -22.13 -8.51 17.83
C VAL A 437 -22.41 -8.72 19.33
N GLN A 438 -22.99 -9.86 19.68
CA GLN A 438 -23.16 -10.25 21.06
C GLN A 438 -22.04 -11.22 21.46
N MET A 439 -21.23 -10.83 22.46
CA MET A 439 -20.07 -11.56 22.95
C MET A 439 -20.15 -11.75 24.47
N THR A 440 -19.65 -12.87 24.97
CA THR A 440 -19.45 -13.07 26.41
C THR A 440 -18.24 -12.27 26.92
N GLY A 441 -18.18 -11.98 28.22
CA GLY A 441 -17.00 -11.34 28.80
C GLY A 441 -15.71 -12.15 28.58
N GLN A 442 -15.81 -13.50 28.55
CA GLN A 442 -14.67 -14.34 28.24
C GLN A 442 -14.19 -14.14 26.79
N GLN A 443 -15.11 -14.12 25.82
CA GLN A 443 -14.73 -13.85 24.42
C GLN A 443 -14.11 -12.46 24.26
N ILE A 444 -14.58 -11.44 25.01
CA ILE A 444 -13.95 -10.10 25.01
C ILE A 444 -12.52 -10.17 25.55
N LEU A 445 -12.28 -10.89 26.65
CA LEU A 445 -10.94 -11.10 27.20
C LEU A 445 -10.02 -11.83 26.20
N ASP A 446 -10.51 -12.90 25.57
CA ASP A 446 -9.77 -13.68 24.59
C ASP A 446 -9.44 -12.85 23.35
N LEU A 447 -10.39 -12.03 22.86
CA LEU A 447 -10.17 -11.09 21.76
C LEU A 447 -9.07 -10.06 22.09
N LEU A 448 -9.12 -9.47 23.28
CA LEU A 448 -8.11 -8.50 23.72
C LEU A 448 -6.72 -9.15 23.85
N ASN A 449 -6.62 -10.39 24.33
CA ASN A 449 -5.35 -11.10 24.38
C ASN A 449 -4.86 -11.55 22.99
N GLN A 450 -5.77 -11.73 22.03
CA GLN A 450 -5.41 -12.08 20.65
C GLN A 450 -4.54 -11.00 19.97
N GLN A 451 -4.58 -9.75 20.41
CA GLN A 451 -3.78 -8.63 19.89
C GLN A 451 -2.29 -8.96 19.79
N TRP A 452 -1.76 -9.78 20.69
CA TRP A 452 -0.33 -10.12 20.74
C TRP A 452 -0.01 -11.53 20.22
N THR A 453 -1.01 -12.32 19.83
CA THR A 453 -0.80 -13.70 19.36
C THR A 453 -1.06 -13.88 17.86
N ARG A 454 -1.66 -12.89 17.21
CA ARG A 454 -1.92 -12.90 15.77
C ARG A 454 -0.65 -12.66 14.96
N THR A 455 -0.62 -13.16 13.74
CA THR A 455 0.54 -13.05 12.84
C THR A 455 0.53 -11.76 12.03
N VAL A 456 -0.63 -11.14 11.87
CA VAL A 456 -0.84 -9.89 11.13
C VAL A 456 -0.80 -8.72 12.11
N LYS A 457 0.03 -7.71 11.85
CA LYS A 457 0.16 -6.48 12.65
C LYS A 457 0.18 -6.74 14.16
N PRO A 458 1.11 -7.58 14.68
CA PRO A 458 1.21 -7.80 16.11
C PRO A 458 1.45 -6.47 16.82
N ASP A 459 1.02 -6.37 18.10
CA ASP A 459 1.18 -5.19 18.95
C ASP A 459 0.35 -3.93 18.56
N HIS A 460 -0.49 -4.00 17.53
CA HIS A 460 -1.50 -2.97 17.27
C HIS A 460 -2.72 -3.20 18.16
N LEU A 461 -2.93 -2.34 19.16
CA LEU A 461 -3.98 -2.52 20.15
C LEU A 461 -5.36 -2.13 19.60
N LEU A 462 -6.37 -2.94 19.90
CA LEU A 462 -7.77 -2.59 19.66
C LEU A 462 -8.15 -1.33 20.43
N GLN A 463 -8.81 -0.41 19.76
CA GLN A 463 -9.35 0.82 20.35
C GLN A 463 -10.79 0.58 20.79
N ILE A 464 -11.19 1.19 21.90
CA ILE A 464 -12.41 0.78 22.60
C ILE A 464 -13.25 1.94 23.11
N SER A 465 -14.56 1.69 23.27
CA SER A 465 -15.49 2.56 23.99
C SER A 465 -16.43 1.74 24.88
N GLY A 466 -16.85 2.34 26.01
CA GLY A 466 -17.81 1.76 26.96
C GLY A 466 -17.19 0.92 28.06
N PHE A 467 -15.93 0.56 27.98
CA PHE A 467 -15.19 -0.18 28.98
C PHE A 467 -13.73 0.25 29.05
N THR A 468 -12.97 -0.23 30.02
CA THR A 468 -11.53 0.00 30.15
C THR A 468 -10.81 -1.33 30.36
N TYR A 469 -9.54 -1.43 29.93
CA TYR A 469 -8.70 -2.57 30.28
C TYR A 469 -7.28 -2.14 30.63
N SER A 470 -6.62 -2.95 31.46
CA SER A 470 -5.18 -2.82 31.74
C SER A 470 -4.42 -4.06 31.28
N TYR A 471 -3.17 -3.86 30.83
CA TYR A 471 -2.32 -4.91 30.33
C TYR A 471 -0.88 -4.76 30.80
N ASP A 472 -0.15 -5.89 30.83
CA ASP A 472 1.26 -5.99 31.22
C ASP A 472 2.03 -6.75 30.15
N GLU A 473 2.93 -6.05 29.44
CA GLU A 473 3.74 -6.63 28.37
C GLU A 473 4.78 -7.64 28.86
N SER A 474 5.08 -7.67 30.14
CA SER A 474 6.02 -8.65 30.72
C SER A 474 5.42 -10.06 30.81
N ARG A 475 4.09 -10.19 30.66
CA ARG A 475 3.40 -11.47 30.71
C ARG A 475 3.39 -12.17 29.34
N GLU A 476 3.05 -13.46 29.35
CA GLU A 476 2.90 -14.23 28.12
C GLU A 476 1.83 -13.59 27.21
N PRO A 477 2.04 -13.55 25.87
CA PRO A 477 1.15 -12.86 24.94
C PRO A 477 -0.34 -13.16 25.11
N GLN A 478 -0.71 -14.42 25.42
CA GLN A 478 -2.10 -14.84 25.61
C GLN A 478 -2.69 -14.48 26.97
N ASP A 479 -1.94 -13.82 27.86
CA ASP A 479 -2.32 -13.49 29.25
C ASP A 479 -1.89 -12.08 29.65
N ARG A 480 -1.74 -11.17 28.69
CA ARG A 480 -1.31 -9.79 28.95
C ARG A 480 -2.38 -8.91 29.54
N VAL A 481 -3.64 -9.15 29.24
CA VAL A 481 -4.77 -8.40 29.84
C VAL A 481 -4.94 -8.82 31.30
N ILE A 482 -4.80 -7.84 32.20
CA ILE A 482 -4.83 -8.09 33.64
C ILE A 482 -6.26 -7.86 34.19
N HIS A 483 -6.92 -6.82 33.70
CA HIS A 483 -8.15 -6.36 34.27
C HIS A 483 -9.03 -5.67 33.22
N ILE A 484 -10.32 -5.95 33.22
CA ILE A 484 -11.31 -5.30 32.37
C ILE A 484 -12.41 -4.75 33.26
N THR A 485 -12.76 -3.47 33.08
CA THR A 485 -13.79 -2.81 33.86
C THR A 485 -14.93 -2.31 32.97
N PHE A 486 -16.14 -2.69 33.27
CA PHE A 486 -17.38 -2.22 32.65
C PHE A 486 -18.28 -1.54 33.69
N GLU A 487 -18.72 -0.31 33.44
CA GLU A 487 -19.55 0.49 34.40
C GLU A 487 -18.95 0.55 35.81
N GLY A 488 -17.61 0.63 35.92
CA GLY A 488 -16.89 0.71 37.20
C GLY A 488 -16.84 -0.59 38.00
N LYS A 489 -17.13 -1.73 37.39
CA LYS A 489 -17.06 -3.08 37.97
C LYS A 489 -16.24 -4.00 37.09
N ASP A 490 -15.73 -5.07 37.69
CA ASP A 490 -15.07 -6.14 36.96
C ASP A 490 -16.02 -6.73 35.91
N LEU A 491 -15.51 -7.01 34.72
CA LEU A 491 -16.28 -7.62 33.65
C LEU A 491 -16.73 -9.03 34.06
N ASP A 492 -18.04 -9.30 33.99
CA ASP A 492 -18.56 -10.65 34.21
C ASP A 492 -18.30 -11.53 32.97
N MET A 493 -17.43 -12.51 33.11
CA MET A 493 -16.98 -13.39 32.03
C MET A 493 -18.11 -14.21 31.41
N ASN A 494 -19.20 -14.47 32.14
CA ASN A 494 -20.32 -15.28 31.67
C ASN A 494 -21.46 -14.44 31.09
N LYS A 495 -21.50 -13.14 31.35
CA LYS A 495 -22.52 -12.23 30.82
C LYS A 495 -22.25 -11.95 29.34
N LYS A 496 -23.31 -11.87 28.55
CA LYS A 496 -23.25 -11.39 27.18
C LYS A 496 -23.36 -9.86 27.13
N TYR A 497 -22.54 -9.23 26.32
CA TYR A 497 -22.48 -7.79 26.06
C TYR A 497 -22.71 -7.53 24.58
N THR A 498 -23.31 -6.40 24.26
CA THR A 498 -23.44 -5.92 22.88
C THR A 498 -22.22 -5.07 22.52
N VAL A 499 -21.60 -5.37 21.39
CA VAL A 499 -20.40 -4.70 20.87
C VAL A 499 -20.70 -4.16 19.48
N ALA A 500 -20.54 -2.84 19.26
CA ALA A 500 -20.56 -2.24 17.93
C ALA A 500 -19.15 -2.37 17.29
N THR A 501 -19.08 -2.87 16.07
CA THR A 501 -17.83 -3.03 15.34
C THR A 501 -18.09 -3.19 13.84
N THR A 502 -17.03 -3.14 13.02
CA THR A 502 -17.10 -3.29 11.57
C THR A 502 -17.34 -4.74 11.14
N ASP A 503 -17.98 -4.94 9.99
CA ASP A 503 -18.08 -6.24 9.31
C ASP A 503 -16.70 -6.82 9.00
N PHE A 504 -15.70 -5.99 8.68
CA PHE A 504 -14.30 -6.39 8.56
C PHE A 504 -13.80 -7.14 9.79
N LEU A 505 -13.95 -6.58 11.00
CA LEU A 505 -13.53 -7.27 12.24
C LEU A 505 -14.35 -8.52 12.53
N ILE A 506 -15.66 -8.49 12.29
CA ILE A 506 -16.55 -9.65 12.47
C ILE A 506 -16.12 -10.82 11.58
N SER A 507 -15.68 -10.53 10.37
CA SER A 507 -15.15 -11.55 9.44
C SER A 507 -13.79 -12.10 9.85
N GLY A 508 -13.16 -11.59 10.92
CA GLY A 508 -11.85 -11.97 11.43
C GLY A 508 -10.70 -11.22 10.79
N GLY A 509 -10.99 -10.03 10.23
CA GLY A 509 -9.99 -9.16 9.63
C GLY A 509 -8.82 -8.85 10.57
N ASP A 510 -7.65 -8.57 10.02
CA ASP A 510 -6.39 -8.41 10.75
C ASP A 510 -6.04 -9.60 11.67
N GLY A 511 -6.61 -10.79 11.42
CA GLY A 511 -6.38 -11.99 12.21
C GLY A 511 -7.16 -12.08 13.53
N TYR A 512 -8.17 -11.24 13.76
CA TYR A 512 -9.01 -11.26 14.97
C TYR A 512 -10.10 -12.35 14.91
N THR A 513 -9.68 -13.61 14.86
CA THR A 513 -10.58 -14.78 14.66
C THR A 513 -11.59 -15.00 15.78
N VAL A 514 -11.32 -14.50 17.00
CA VAL A 514 -12.27 -14.57 18.14
C VAL A 514 -13.56 -13.81 17.84
N MET A 515 -13.50 -12.75 17.00
CA MET A 515 -14.72 -12.02 16.60
C MET A 515 -15.74 -12.90 15.89
N LYS A 516 -15.29 -13.93 15.14
CA LYS A 516 -16.18 -14.90 14.46
C LYS A 516 -17.02 -15.76 15.39
N GLU A 517 -16.66 -15.82 16.67
CA GLU A 517 -17.37 -16.59 17.70
C GLU A 517 -18.57 -15.80 18.28
N GLY A 518 -18.67 -14.52 17.96
CA GLY A 518 -19.79 -13.68 18.39
C GLY A 518 -21.04 -13.88 17.54
N ASP A 519 -22.22 -13.62 18.14
CA ASP A 519 -23.51 -13.68 17.44
C ASP A 519 -23.83 -12.30 16.85
N VAL A 520 -23.87 -12.14 15.53
CA VAL A 520 -24.36 -10.90 14.88
C VAL A 520 -25.87 -10.79 15.09
N ILE A 521 -26.32 -9.73 15.76
CA ILE A 521 -27.74 -9.57 16.14
C ILE A 521 -28.43 -8.36 15.46
N ALA A 522 -27.68 -7.44 14.89
CA ALA A 522 -28.20 -6.30 14.12
C ALA A 522 -27.15 -5.74 13.16
N TYR A 523 -27.64 -5.12 12.08
CA TYR A 523 -26.87 -4.45 11.06
C TYR A 523 -27.16 -2.95 11.12
N GLY A 524 -26.14 -2.10 11.07
CA GLY A 524 -26.22 -0.64 11.11
C GLY A 524 -25.99 0.02 9.74
N ALA A 525 -25.63 1.29 9.80
CA ALA A 525 -25.26 2.08 8.63
C ALA A 525 -23.76 1.87 8.28
N LEU A 526 -23.28 2.62 7.31
CA LEU A 526 -21.85 2.71 7.01
C LEU A 526 -21.13 3.48 8.12
N ASP A 527 -19.92 3.10 8.39
CA ASP A 527 -19.04 3.65 9.43
C ASP A 527 -18.91 5.18 9.37
N VAL A 528 -18.66 5.71 8.19
CA VAL A 528 -18.53 7.15 7.96
C VAL A 528 -19.82 7.90 8.20
N ASP A 529 -20.99 7.32 7.86
CA ASP A 529 -22.29 7.96 8.09
C ASP A 529 -22.59 8.07 9.58
N GLU A 530 -22.31 7.01 10.36
CA GLU A 530 -22.47 7.01 11.82
C GLU A 530 -21.53 8.04 12.48
N PHE A 531 -20.30 8.14 11.98
CA PHE A 531 -19.32 9.11 12.46
C PHE A 531 -19.76 10.55 12.20
N ILE A 532 -20.22 10.85 10.97
CA ILE A 532 -20.74 12.19 10.62
C ILE A 532 -21.92 12.58 11.50
N GLU A 533 -22.88 11.68 11.72
CA GLU A 533 -24.05 11.97 12.56
C GLU A 533 -23.66 12.19 14.04
N TYR A 534 -22.68 11.44 14.53
CA TYR A 534 -22.14 11.66 15.88
C TYR A 534 -21.47 13.03 16.02
N LEU A 535 -20.59 13.40 15.09
CA LEU A 535 -19.91 14.70 15.10
C LEU A 535 -20.91 15.87 15.10
N LYS A 536 -22.00 15.76 14.35
CA LYS A 536 -23.10 16.76 14.37
C LYS A 536 -23.85 16.80 15.69
N SER A 537 -23.88 15.72 16.45
CA SER A 537 -24.65 15.57 17.68
C SER A 537 -23.94 16.06 18.93
N ILE A 538 -22.61 16.12 18.92
CA ILE A 538 -21.81 16.48 20.09
C ILE A 538 -21.51 17.99 20.14
N PRO A 539 -21.22 18.55 21.35
CA PRO A 539 -20.82 19.96 21.46
C PRO A 539 -19.58 20.29 20.65
N SER A 540 -19.63 21.39 19.94
CA SER A 540 -18.55 21.94 19.12
C SER A 540 -18.07 23.27 19.71
N PRO A 541 -16.76 23.57 19.83
CA PRO A 541 -15.63 22.75 19.39
C PRO A 541 -15.43 21.49 20.29
N ILE A 542 -14.86 20.44 19.66
CA ILE A 542 -14.53 19.20 20.35
C ILE A 542 -13.28 19.42 21.20
N HIS A 543 -13.38 19.08 22.50
CA HIS A 543 -12.30 19.24 23.48
C HIS A 543 -11.85 17.91 24.10
N GLN A 544 -12.19 16.79 23.49
CA GLN A 544 -11.92 15.46 24.04
C GLN A 544 -10.41 15.21 24.17
N LYS A 545 -10.03 14.42 25.18
CA LYS A 545 -8.65 13.94 25.39
C LYS A 545 -8.67 12.42 25.50
N THR A 546 -7.51 11.78 25.34
CA THR A 546 -7.35 10.38 25.72
C THR A 546 -7.74 10.23 27.21
N GLY A 547 -8.50 9.21 27.53
CA GLY A 547 -9.23 9.11 28.80
C GLY A 547 -8.80 7.97 29.72
N GLY A 548 -7.73 7.25 29.40
CA GLY A 548 -7.29 6.09 30.17
C GLY A 548 -8.20 4.87 29.99
N ARG A 549 -8.70 4.66 28.76
CA ARG A 549 -9.47 3.46 28.41
C ARG A 549 -8.55 2.24 28.30
N ILE A 550 -7.33 2.47 27.86
CA ILE A 550 -6.25 1.48 27.74
C ILE A 550 -5.15 1.89 28.71
N ILE A 551 -4.73 0.98 29.61
CA ILE A 551 -3.78 1.27 30.66
C ILE A 551 -2.65 0.26 30.61
N ARG A 552 -1.45 0.72 30.25
CA ARG A 552 -0.24 -0.09 30.33
C ARG A 552 0.30 -0.08 31.74
N VAL A 553 0.41 -1.26 32.36
CA VAL A 553 1.04 -1.40 33.66
C VAL A 553 2.55 -1.55 33.44
N GLY A 554 3.33 -0.53 33.80
CA GLY A 554 4.79 -0.59 33.73
C GLY A 554 5.35 -1.50 34.79
N ASN A 555 6.52 -2.09 34.53
CA ASN A 555 7.37 -2.65 35.58
C ASN A 555 7.65 -1.55 36.63
N GLN A 556 6.89 -1.53 37.71
CA GLN A 556 7.30 -0.77 38.86
C GLN A 556 8.59 -1.44 39.36
N SER A 557 9.72 -0.76 39.15
CA SER A 557 10.96 -1.14 39.80
C SER A 557 10.69 -1.32 41.31
N GLU A 558 11.12 -2.42 41.87
CA GLU A 558 10.95 -2.81 43.30
C GLU A 558 11.46 -1.77 44.31
N ASP A 559 11.91 -0.60 43.87
CA ASP A 559 12.47 0.46 44.71
C ASP A 559 11.43 1.30 45.48
N ALA A 560 10.11 1.11 45.27
CA ALA A 560 9.08 1.86 45.99
C ALA A 560 8.50 1.15 47.23
N MET A 561 8.90 -0.10 47.55
CA MET A 561 8.39 -0.85 48.71
C MET A 561 9.28 -0.79 49.96
N THR A 562 10.38 -0.01 49.95
CA THR A 562 11.28 0.09 51.13
C THR A 562 11.28 1.46 51.80
N ALA A 563 10.31 2.32 51.54
CA ALA A 563 10.15 3.60 52.25
C ALA A 563 8.71 3.77 52.77
N GLY A 564 8.39 3.10 53.88
CA GLY A 564 7.13 3.24 54.62
C GLY A 564 7.24 2.67 56.00
#